data_babc38fcc6e3f9d967e18f593c0d5a75
#
_entry.id   babc38fcc6e3f9d967e18f593c0d5a75
#
_cell.length_a   1.000
_cell.length_b   1.000
_cell.length_c   1.000
_cell.angle_alpha   90.00
_cell.angle_beta   90.00
_cell.angle_gamma   90.00
#
_symmetry.space_group_name_H-M   'P 1'
#
loop_
_entity.id
_entity.type
_entity.pdbx_description
1 polymer ?
#
loop_
_entity_poly.entity_id
_entity_poly.type
_entity_poly.pdbx_seq_one_letter_code
_entity_poly.pdbx_strand_id
1 'polypeptide(L)'
;MRRVDATATGNHDAESSGVASKFGNDATESTPARLKQTLTIEELAPREVRRNENPAVQQLAARTTSFIGTSPNAGTRPPFKRSEIDYGTQLLAACAGLGLAYGVSKVKLALDTPSRTYIAGANTVGNEYDAWTEEKILEYYWGEHIHLGYYNDEDLAKGAGTLFGHRVKDFIEAKEDFVDEMYAWSGVEKNNAGEKPMKILDVGCGIGGATRRLASKCVGPQSEVTGITLSPKQAARAMALAEAQNVKNAKFHVMDALAMTFEDDTFDMVWACESGEHMPDKKAYVEEMVRVLKPGGTLVIATWCQRHTPPELTAEEKSKLQFLYDEWAHPYFISIEDYCALAENTGVMKNVESEDWSKQTIVSWRHSIWAGVYDPMPVFTRPHIWYKTLRDIICLERMRRAFGEKLMRYGMIKGVKK
;
A
#
# COMPACT_ATOMS: atom_id res chain seq x y z
N MET A 1 -33.72 24.36 51.46
CA MET A 1 -33.42 25.10 52.74
C MET A 1 -31.95 24.96 53.03
N ARG A 2 -31.35 26.09 53.22
CA ARG A 2 -29.96 26.52 53.62
C ARG A 2 -28.91 26.55 52.55
N ARG A 3 -28.78 27.76 52.02
CA ARG A 3 -27.54 28.43 51.59
C ARG A 3 -26.62 28.62 52.79
N VAL A 4 -25.32 28.68 52.62
CA VAL A 4 -24.45 29.73 53.12
C VAL A 4 -23.25 29.89 52.16
N ASP A 5 -23.09 31.12 51.69
CA ASP A 5 -21.97 31.87 51.11
C ASP A 5 -20.71 31.85 52.06
N ALA A 6 -19.53 32.16 51.74
CA ALA A 6 -18.95 33.23 50.99
C ALA A 6 -17.42 33.31 51.23
N THR A 7 -16.71 33.86 50.25
CA THR A 7 -15.62 34.85 50.31
C THR A 7 -14.32 34.49 51.10
N ALA A 8 -13.13 34.85 50.74
CA ALA A 8 -12.58 35.86 49.85
C ALA A 8 -11.03 35.76 49.81
N THR A 9 -10.44 36.19 48.70
CA THR A 9 -9.26 37.07 48.54
C THR A 9 -7.93 36.77 49.17
N GLY A 10 -6.87 36.88 48.37
CA GLY A 10 -5.50 37.14 48.77
C GLY A 10 -4.51 37.12 47.62
N ASN A 11 -4.35 38.27 46.96
CA ASN A 11 -3.22 38.64 46.13
C ASN A 11 -1.94 38.70 46.97
N HIS A 12 -0.80 38.30 46.42
CA HIS A 12 0.46 39.02 46.61
C HIS A 12 1.40 38.79 45.42
N ASP A 13 1.74 39.93 44.79
CA ASP A 13 2.84 40.15 43.88
C ASP A 13 4.19 40.06 44.62
N ALA A 14 5.25 39.76 43.88
CA ALA A 14 6.51 40.51 43.79
C ALA A 14 7.72 39.63 43.45
N GLU A 15 8.33 40.03 42.39
CA GLU A 15 9.71 40.48 42.16
C GLU A 15 10.83 39.44 42.06
N SER A 16 11.31 39.36 40.85
CA SER A 16 12.63 39.67 40.29
C SER A 16 13.88 39.36 41.15
N SER A 17 14.77 38.60 40.56
CA SER A 17 16.17 38.99 40.41
C SER A 17 16.94 37.97 39.56
N GLY A 18 17.62 38.50 38.55
CA GLY A 18 18.52 37.78 37.68
C GLY A 18 19.91 37.62 38.31
N VAL A 19 20.59 36.58 37.89
CA VAL A 19 22.05 36.54 37.92
C VAL A 19 22.52 35.89 36.61
N ALA A 20 23.21 36.71 35.81
CA ALA A 20 24.02 36.27 34.72
C ALA A 20 25.41 35.85 35.24
N SER A 21 25.93 34.73 34.80
CA SER A 21 27.39 34.52 34.85
C SER A 21 27.86 33.86 33.56
N LYS A 22 28.77 34.60 32.94
CA LYS A 22 29.63 34.24 31.80
C LYS A 22 30.58 33.09 32.18
N PHE A 23 30.90 32.28 31.20
CA PHE A 23 32.19 31.66 30.84
C PHE A 23 31.85 30.77 29.63
N GLY A 24 32.44 30.83 28.49
CA GLY A 24 33.81 31.11 28.08
C GLY A 24 34.04 30.17 26.91
N ASN A 25 34.32 30.74 25.74
CA ASN A 25 34.63 30.06 24.47
C ASN A 25 35.72 29.00 24.68
N ASP A 26 35.56 27.86 23.96
CA ASP A 26 36.58 27.51 22.98
C ASP A 26 35.99 26.60 21.90
N ALA A 27 36.22 27.04 20.69
CA ALA A 27 35.82 26.41 19.46
C ALA A 27 36.91 25.47 18.96
N THR A 28 36.55 24.35 18.40
CA THR A 28 37.27 23.83 17.23
C THR A 28 36.29 23.29 16.24
N GLU A 29 36.19 24.02 15.14
CA GLU A 29 35.55 23.67 13.89
C GLU A 29 36.12 22.40 13.29
N SER A 30 35.24 21.55 12.72
CA SER A 30 35.54 20.85 11.50
C SER A 30 34.23 20.60 10.73
N THR A 31 33.91 21.53 9.86
CA THR A 31 32.83 21.43 8.87
C THR A 31 33.39 20.75 7.62
N PRO A 32 32.75 19.70 7.06
CA PRO A 32 33.09 19.26 5.73
C PRO A 32 32.45 20.17 4.69
N ALA A 33 33.29 20.69 3.81
CA ALA A 33 32.94 21.56 2.71
C ALA A 33 31.91 20.94 1.77
N ARG A 34 30.78 21.63 1.63
CA ARG A 34 29.77 21.40 0.59
C ARG A 34 30.32 21.91 -0.74
N LEU A 35 30.78 21.02 -1.62
CA LEU A 35 31.01 21.34 -3.03
C LEU A 35 29.67 21.69 -3.70
N LYS A 36 29.44 22.97 -3.90
CA LYS A 36 28.47 23.47 -4.87
C LYS A 36 29.09 23.35 -6.25
N GLN A 37 28.78 22.29 -6.98
CA GLN A 37 28.95 22.27 -8.43
C GLN A 37 27.76 22.96 -9.07
N THR A 38 27.93 24.16 -9.50
CA THR A 38 27.02 24.89 -10.41
C THR A 38 27.28 24.38 -11.80
N LEU A 39 26.46 23.51 -12.33
CA LEU A 39 26.51 23.10 -13.74
C LEU A 39 25.99 24.27 -14.58
N THR A 40 26.77 24.71 -15.52
CA THR A 40 26.43 25.74 -16.50
C THR A 40 25.58 25.15 -17.63
N ILE A 41 24.72 25.99 -18.22
CA ILE A 41 23.76 25.63 -19.28
C ILE A 41 24.43 25.06 -20.56
N GLU A 42 25.72 25.18 -20.71
CA GLU A 42 26.48 24.66 -21.87
C GLU A 42 26.77 23.15 -21.81
N GLU A 43 26.58 22.48 -20.64
CA GLU A 43 26.79 21.02 -20.53
C GLU A 43 25.55 20.17 -20.86
N LEU A 44 24.43 20.79 -21.27
CA LEU A 44 23.20 20.13 -21.68
C LEU A 44 22.97 20.03 -23.19
N ALA A 45 23.99 20.23 -23.99
CA ALA A 45 23.90 19.98 -25.43
C ALA A 45 23.70 18.48 -25.72
N PRO A 46 22.76 18.11 -26.60
CA PRO A 46 22.50 16.69 -26.90
C PRO A 46 23.71 16.07 -27.56
N ARG A 47 24.29 15.04 -26.96
CA ARG A 47 25.27 14.18 -27.62
C ARG A 47 24.63 13.59 -28.85
N GLU A 48 25.28 13.79 -29.98
CA GLU A 48 24.93 13.19 -31.27
C GLU A 48 24.68 11.69 -31.10
N VAL A 49 23.49 11.29 -31.54
CA VAL A 49 23.12 9.87 -31.64
C VAL A 49 24.01 9.25 -32.73
N ARG A 50 25.03 8.50 -32.32
CA ARG A 50 25.76 7.64 -33.25
C ARG A 50 24.76 6.72 -33.93
N ARG A 51 24.66 6.82 -35.24
CA ARG A 51 23.91 5.88 -36.08
C ARG A 51 24.40 4.48 -35.79
N ASN A 52 23.57 3.68 -35.16
CA ASN A 52 23.79 2.25 -35.02
C ASN A 52 23.35 1.65 -36.35
N GLU A 53 24.30 1.36 -37.21
CA GLU A 53 24.08 0.67 -38.49
C GLU A 53 23.77 -0.80 -38.17
N ASN A 54 22.47 -1.13 -38.08
CA ASN A 54 22.02 -2.51 -37.90
C ASN A 54 22.18 -3.28 -39.22
N PRO A 55 23.01 -4.34 -39.25
CA PRO A 55 23.26 -5.14 -40.47
C PRO A 55 22.00 -5.75 -41.11
N ALA A 56 20.92 -5.91 -40.33
CA ALA A 56 19.66 -6.45 -40.83
C ALA A 56 18.93 -5.51 -41.80
N VAL A 57 19.19 -4.19 -41.74
CA VAL A 57 18.56 -3.20 -42.63
C VAL A 57 19.27 -3.16 -44.00
N GLN A 58 20.57 -3.42 -44.05
CA GLN A 58 21.32 -3.50 -45.31
C GLN A 58 21.04 -4.77 -46.10
N GLN A 59 20.71 -5.88 -45.46
CA GLN A 59 20.31 -7.11 -46.15
C GLN A 59 18.93 -7.04 -46.81
N LEU A 60 18.01 -6.18 -46.30
CA LEU A 60 16.70 -6.00 -46.91
C LEU A 60 16.75 -5.15 -48.19
N ALA A 61 17.66 -4.17 -48.28
CA ALA A 61 17.83 -3.34 -49.46
C ALA A 61 18.54 -4.07 -50.61
N ALA A 62 19.41 -5.04 -50.34
CA ALA A 62 20.13 -5.81 -51.32
C ALA A 62 19.30 -6.93 -51.98
N ARG A 63 18.17 -7.34 -51.38
CA ARG A 63 17.28 -8.37 -51.93
C ARG A 63 16.25 -7.84 -52.94
N THR A 64 16.12 -6.54 -53.12
CA THR A 64 15.10 -5.93 -53.98
C THR A 64 15.62 -5.63 -55.42
N THR A 65 16.91 -5.81 -55.71
CA THR A 65 17.52 -5.43 -57.00
C THR A 65 17.92 -6.61 -57.92
N SER A 66 17.65 -7.86 -57.58
CA SER A 66 18.09 -9.02 -58.36
C SER A 66 16.95 -9.87 -58.98
N PHE A 67 15.86 -9.23 -59.44
CA PHE A 67 14.86 -9.93 -60.24
C PHE A 67 14.48 -9.16 -61.51
N ILE A 68 15.47 -9.00 -62.41
CA ILE A 68 15.19 -8.71 -63.82
C ILE A 68 15.89 -9.79 -64.64
N GLY A 69 15.22 -10.91 -64.84
CA GLY A 69 15.58 -11.96 -65.76
C GLY A 69 14.62 -11.91 -66.93
N THR A 70 15.15 -11.56 -68.08
CA THR A 70 14.46 -11.60 -69.38
C THR A 70 14.19 -13.04 -69.79
N SER A 71 12.97 -13.40 -70.07
CA SER A 71 12.61 -14.60 -70.81
C SER A 71 11.58 -14.28 -71.91
N PRO A 72 11.83 -14.70 -73.17
CA PRO A 72 10.91 -14.44 -74.25
C PRO A 72 9.97 -15.64 -74.43
N ASN A 73 8.69 -15.46 -74.22
CA ASN A 73 7.69 -16.16 -75.03
C ASN A 73 6.31 -15.50 -74.85
N ALA A 74 5.77 -15.06 -75.97
CA ALA A 74 4.48 -14.44 -76.10
C ALA A 74 3.37 -15.49 -76.02
N GLY A 75 2.63 -15.44 -74.96
CA GLY A 75 1.30 -16.03 -74.83
C GLY A 75 0.37 -14.96 -74.30
N THR A 76 -0.62 -14.56 -75.07
CA THR A 76 -1.63 -13.56 -74.76
C THR A 76 -2.43 -13.97 -73.54
N ARG A 77 -2.04 -13.44 -72.37
CA ARG A 77 -2.89 -13.46 -71.16
C ARG A 77 -3.79 -12.22 -71.18
N PRO A 78 -5.08 -12.33 -70.73
CA PRO A 78 -5.92 -11.14 -70.62
C PRO A 78 -5.28 -10.13 -69.70
N PRO A 79 -5.50 -8.82 -69.91
CA PRO A 79 -4.88 -7.77 -69.09
C PRO A 79 -5.39 -7.95 -67.65
N PHE A 80 -4.43 -8.25 -66.76
CA PHE A 80 -4.63 -8.12 -65.34
C PHE A 80 -4.99 -6.65 -65.11
N LYS A 81 -6.22 -6.34 -64.73
CA LYS A 81 -6.60 -5.04 -64.22
C LYS A 81 -5.72 -4.81 -62.98
N ARG A 82 -4.66 -4.04 -63.12
CA ARG A 82 -3.95 -3.44 -62.01
C ARG A 82 -5.02 -2.64 -61.27
N SER A 83 -5.48 -3.13 -60.10
CA SER A 83 -6.22 -2.30 -59.19
C SER A 83 -5.32 -1.10 -58.97
N GLU A 84 -5.81 0.08 -59.30
CA GLU A 84 -5.10 1.34 -58.92
C GLU A 84 -4.97 1.28 -57.41
N ILE A 85 -3.77 0.97 -56.95
CA ILE A 85 -3.44 1.00 -55.54
C ILE A 85 -3.51 2.46 -55.16
N ASP A 86 -4.58 2.83 -54.46
CA ASP A 86 -4.71 4.21 -53.91
C ASP A 86 -3.65 4.42 -52.86
N TYR A 87 -2.51 4.90 -53.31
CA TYR A 87 -1.36 5.27 -52.44
C TYR A 87 -1.75 6.29 -51.36
N GLY A 88 -2.75 7.15 -51.64
CA GLY A 88 -3.27 8.11 -50.68
C GLY A 88 -3.92 7.43 -49.49
N THR A 89 -4.81 6.47 -49.72
CA THR A 89 -5.47 5.69 -48.67
C THR A 89 -4.48 4.84 -47.88
N GLN A 90 -3.49 4.24 -48.55
CA GLN A 90 -2.44 3.47 -47.86
C GLN A 90 -1.55 4.35 -46.99
N LEU A 91 -1.16 5.55 -47.47
CA LEU A 91 -0.39 6.49 -46.69
C LEU A 91 -1.18 6.99 -45.48
N LEU A 92 -2.46 7.31 -45.64
CA LEU A 92 -3.34 7.70 -44.54
C LEU A 92 -3.50 6.57 -43.53
N ALA A 93 -3.66 5.34 -43.97
CA ALA A 93 -3.75 4.18 -43.07
C ALA A 93 -2.43 3.95 -42.30
N ALA A 94 -1.29 4.11 -42.98
CA ALA A 94 0.03 4.03 -42.35
C ALA A 94 0.25 5.14 -41.32
N CYS A 95 -0.08 6.38 -41.66
CA CYS A 95 -0.01 7.51 -40.72
C CYS A 95 -0.95 7.35 -39.53
N ALA A 96 -2.18 6.85 -39.75
CA ALA A 96 -3.12 6.54 -38.68
C ALA A 96 -2.58 5.42 -37.77
N GLY A 97 -1.99 4.37 -38.36
CA GLY A 97 -1.37 3.27 -37.61
C GLY A 97 -0.17 3.74 -36.79
N LEU A 98 0.70 4.58 -37.34
CA LEU A 98 1.82 5.18 -36.63
C LEU A 98 1.36 6.13 -35.50
N GLY A 99 0.34 6.95 -35.78
CA GLY A 99 -0.27 7.82 -34.76
C GLY A 99 -0.89 7.02 -33.62
N LEU A 100 -1.60 5.92 -33.92
CA LEU A 100 -2.14 5.02 -32.90
C LEU A 100 -1.04 4.35 -32.09
N ALA A 101 0.00 3.80 -32.77
CA ALA A 101 1.14 3.17 -32.10
C ALA A 101 1.88 4.16 -31.18
N TYR A 102 2.07 5.41 -31.65
CA TYR A 102 2.65 6.47 -30.83
C TYR A 102 1.77 6.81 -29.62
N GLY A 103 0.44 6.94 -29.82
CA GLY A 103 -0.52 7.18 -28.76
C GLY A 103 -0.50 6.06 -27.71
N VAL A 104 -0.55 4.80 -28.16
CA VAL A 104 -0.44 3.63 -27.27
C VAL A 104 0.89 3.62 -26.52
N SER A 105 2.01 3.95 -27.18
CA SER A 105 3.33 4.03 -26.54
C SER A 105 3.36 5.10 -25.46
N LYS A 106 2.78 6.28 -25.69
CA LYS A 106 2.70 7.36 -24.71
C LYS A 106 1.80 7.00 -23.52
N VAL A 107 0.65 6.39 -23.78
CA VAL A 107 -0.24 5.88 -22.72
C VAL A 107 0.48 4.82 -21.89
N LYS A 108 1.14 3.85 -22.56
CA LYS A 108 1.92 2.83 -21.86
C LYS A 108 3.01 3.46 -20.98
N LEU A 109 3.80 4.40 -21.52
CA LEU A 109 4.83 5.10 -20.77
C LEU A 109 4.24 5.81 -19.53
N ALA A 110 3.13 6.52 -19.70
CA ALA A 110 2.46 7.21 -18.59
C ALA A 110 1.98 6.23 -17.52
N LEU A 111 1.46 5.06 -17.91
CA LEU A 111 1.01 4.01 -16.98
C LEU A 111 2.17 3.24 -16.33
N ASP A 112 3.31 3.16 -16.99
CA ASP A 112 4.53 2.53 -16.46
C ASP A 112 5.36 3.49 -15.59
N THR A 113 5.04 4.80 -15.60
CA THR A 113 5.72 5.79 -14.75
C THR A 113 4.96 5.92 -13.43
N PRO A 114 5.56 5.57 -12.27
CA PRO A 114 4.92 5.72 -10.96
C PRO A 114 4.52 7.17 -10.67
N SER A 115 3.45 7.37 -9.91
CA SER A 115 2.89 8.69 -9.64
C SER A 115 2.86 9.09 -8.16
N ARG A 116 3.13 8.15 -7.26
CA ARG A 116 2.98 8.32 -5.81
C ARG A 116 4.22 7.87 -5.05
N THR A 117 5.39 8.34 -5.47
CA THR A 117 6.67 7.94 -4.87
C THR A 117 6.75 8.33 -3.40
N TYR A 118 7.17 7.39 -2.57
CA TYR A 118 7.44 7.63 -1.15
C TYR A 118 8.56 8.66 -0.98
N ILE A 119 8.34 9.64 -0.11
CA ILE A 119 9.34 10.67 0.24
C ILE A 119 9.67 10.55 1.73
N ALA A 120 10.88 10.11 2.04
CA ALA A 120 11.36 9.99 3.41
C ALA A 120 11.30 11.33 4.15
N GLY A 121 10.77 11.33 5.38
CA GLY A 121 10.63 12.54 6.20
C GLY A 121 9.46 13.45 5.84
N ALA A 122 8.70 13.15 4.76
CA ALA A 122 7.42 13.77 4.48
C ALA A 122 6.30 12.84 4.94
N ASN A 123 5.15 13.39 5.38
CA ASN A 123 3.97 12.57 5.72
C ASN A 123 3.23 12.09 4.47
N THR A 124 3.95 11.40 3.55
CA THR A 124 3.40 10.98 2.25
C THR A 124 2.24 10.01 2.44
N VAL A 125 2.41 9.05 3.34
CA VAL A 125 1.39 8.03 3.65
C VAL A 125 0.15 8.68 4.26
N GLY A 126 0.30 9.49 5.31
CA GLY A 126 -0.82 10.16 5.95
C GLY A 126 -1.60 11.07 5.00
N ASN A 127 -0.91 11.82 4.13
CA ASN A 127 -1.54 12.71 3.14
C ASN A 127 -2.33 11.94 2.08
N GLU A 128 -1.82 10.77 1.62
CA GLU A 128 -2.53 9.92 0.67
C GLU A 128 -3.81 9.35 1.29
N TYR A 129 -3.75 8.87 2.52
CA TYR A 129 -4.92 8.38 3.26
C TYR A 129 -5.92 9.48 3.59
N ASP A 130 -5.47 10.70 3.87
CA ASP A 130 -6.33 11.86 4.02
C ASP A 130 -7.12 12.15 2.73
N ALA A 131 -6.45 12.12 1.57
CA ALA A 131 -7.09 12.32 0.28
C ALA A 131 -8.12 11.23 -0.03
N TRP A 132 -7.80 9.97 0.20
CA TRP A 132 -8.73 8.85 0.00
C TRP A 132 -9.96 8.93 0.91
N THR A 133 -9.77 9.37 2.16
CA THR A 133 -10.87 9.55 3.11
C THR A 133 -11.81 10.66 2.68
N GLU A 134 -11.29 11.77 2.12
CA GLU A 134 -12.10 12.87 1.57
C GLU A 134 -12.84 12.48 0.29
N GLU A 135 -12.21 11.76 -0.63
CA GLU A 135 -12.82 11.31 -1.87
C GLU A 135 -13.99 10.34 -1.65
N LYS A 136 -14.00 9.61 -0.55
CA LYS A 136 -15.00 8.59 -0.16
C LYS A 136 -15.22 7.47 -1.19
N ILE A 137 -14.40 7.41 -2.24
CA ILE A 137 -14.54 6.39 -3.28
C ILE A 137 -14.01 5.04 -2.78
N LEU A 138 -12.92 5.08 -1.99
CA LEU A 138 -12.37 3.90 -1.37
C LEU A 138 -13.35 3.31 -0.36
N GLU A 139 -13.89 4.14 0.55
CA GLU A 139 -14.91 3.72 1.53
C GLU A 139 -16.15 3.14 0.83
N TYR A 140 -16.56 3.69 -0.32
CA TYR A 140 -17.70 3.20 -1.07
C TYR A 140 -17.52 1.76 -1.56
N TYR A 141 -16.38 1.46 -2.20
CA TYR A 141 -16.14 0.13 -2.76
C TYR A 141 -15.54 -0.87 -1.77
N TRP A 142 -14.72 -0.40 -0.84
CA TRP A 142 -14.03 -1.23 0.12
C TRP A 142 -14.73 -1.31 1.47
N GLY A 143 -15.76 -0.47 1.70
CA GLY A 143 -16.41 -0.37 3.00
C GLY A 143 -15.46 0.21 4.06
N GLU A 144 -15.67 -0.21 5.30
CA GLU A 144 -14.96 0.34 6.47
C GLU A 144 -13.63 -0.37 6.77
N HIS A 145 -13.31 -1.41 6.00
CA HIS A 145 -12.11 -2.23 6.15
C HIS A 145 -11.17 -2.01 4.94
N ILE A 146 -10.07 -1.30 5.15
CA ILE A 146 -9.10 -0.99 4.09
C ILE A 146 -7.95 -2.00 4.16
N HIS A 147 -8.28 -3.27 3.94
CA HIS A 147 -7.36 -4.41 3.86
C HIS A 147 -7.95 -5.49 2.94
N LEU A 148 -7.17 -6.51 2.59
CA LEU A 148 -7.64 -7.62 1.78
C LEU A 148 -8.66 -8.48 2.53
N GLY A 149 -9.49 -9.21 1.79
CA GLY A 149 -10.46 -10.15 2.34
C GLY A 149 -9.90 -11.56 2.48
N TYR A 150 -10.56 -12.37 3.29
CA TYR A 150 -10.28 -13.78 3.47
C TYR A 150 -11.28 -14.64 2.70
N TYR A 151 -10.76 -15.60 1.94
CA TYR A 151 -11.54 -16.56 1.16
C TYR A 151 -11.08 -17.96 1.50
N ASN A 152 -11.93 -18.73 2.11
CA ASN A 152 -11.64 -20.12 2.42
C ASN A 152 -11.66 -21.01 1.18
N ASP A 153 -11.28 -22.27 1.31
CA ASP A 153 -11.18 -23.20 0.18
C ASP A 153 -12.53 -23.45 -0.51
N GLU A 154 -13.65 -23.37 0.22
CA GLU A 154 -14.99 -23.50 -0.36
C GLU A 154 -15.37 -22.28 -1.19
N ASP A 155 -15.09 -21.07 -0.70
CA ASP A 155 -15.27 -19.81 -1.43
C ASP A 155 -14.48 -19.82 -2.74
N LEU A 156 -13.19 -20.21 -2.66
CA LEU A 156 -12.32 -20.30 -3.83
C LEU A 156 -12.79 -21.35 -4.85
N ALA A 157 -13.23 -22.50 -4.38
CA ALA A 157 -13.75 -23.56 -5.23
C ALA A 157 -15.04 -23.13 -5.96
N LYS A 158 -15.87 -22.29 -5.34
CA LYS A 158 -17.08 -21.70 -5.94
C LYS A 158 -16.76 -20.50 -6.86
N GLY A 159 -15.49 -20.09 -6.94
CA GLY A 159 -15.04 -19.00 -7.81
C GLY A 159 -15.24 -17.61 -7.21
N ALA A 160 -15.32 -17.46 -5.88
CA ALA A 160 -15.38 -16.17 -5.21
C ALA A 160 -14.28 -15.22 -5.71
N GLY A 161 -14.58 -13.93 -5.80
CA GLY A 161 -13.63 -12.90 -6.26
C GLY A 161 -13.28 -12.93 -7.75
N THR A 162 -13.89 -13.81 -8.55
CA THR A 162 -13.79 -13.78 -10.01
C THR A 162 -14.90 -12.93 -10.62
N LEU A 163 -14.78 -12.59 -11.92
CA LEU A 163 -15.80 -11.82 -12.62
C LEU A 163 -17.19 -12.45 -12.49
N PHE A 164 -17.32 -13.76 -12.71
CA PHE A 164 -18.61 -14.44 -12.63
C PHE A 164 -18.99 -14.91 -11.24
N GLY A 165 -18.02 -15.02 -10.35
CA GLY A 165 -18.19 -15.44 -8.97
C GLY A 165 -18.16 -14.30 -7.94
N HIS A 166 -18.25 -13.04 -8.36
CA HIS A 166 -18.18 -11.88 -7.46
C HIS A 166 -19.28 -11.87 -6.39
N ARG A 167 -20.41 -12.56 -6.64
CA ARG A 167 -21.53 -12.68 -5.70
C ARG A 167 -21.50 -13.96 -4.85
N VAL A 168 -20.51 -14.82 -5.04
CA VAL A 168 -20.36 -16.03 -4.21
C VAL A 168 -20.08 -15.65 -2.77
N LYS A 169 -19.28 -14.58 -2.61
CA LYS A 169 -18.98 -13.93 -1.32
C LYS A 169 -18.90 -12.44 -1.57
N ASP A 170 -19.55 -11.65 -0.74
CA ASP A 170 -19.47 -10.19 -0.83
C ASP A 170 -18.05 -9.71 -0.49
N PHE A 171 -17.60 -8.64 -1.16
CA PHE A 171 -16.23 -8.14 -0.96
C PHE A 171 -16.04 -7.51 0.43
N ILE A 172 -17.09 -6.91 0.99
CA ILE A 172 -17.07 -6.35 2.35
C ILE A 172 -17.08 -7.49 3.36
N GLU A 173 -17.97 -8.49 3.19
CA GLU A 173 -18.03 -9.71 4.00
C GLU A 173 -16.66 -10.41 4.07
N ALA A 174 -15.98 -10.58 2.93
CA ALA A 174 -14.65 -11.19 2.90
C ALA A 174 -13.63 -10.48 3.78
N LYS A 175 -13.73 -9.16 3.92
CA LYS A 175 -12.85 -8.37 4.80
C LYS A 175 -13.24 -8.47 6.26
N GLU A 176 -14.53 -8.56 6.53
CA GLU A 176 -15.00 -8.85 7.87
C GLU A 176 -14.54 -10.23 8.34
N ASP A 177 -14.65 -11.23 7.47
CA ASP A 177 -14.16 -12.59 7.74
C ASP A 177 -12.65 -12.61 7.96
N PHE A 178 -11.89 -11.74 7.24
CA PHE A 178 -10.46 -11.63 7.48
C PHE A 178 -10.13 -11.23 8.93
N VAL A 179 -10.85 -10.27 9.49
CA VAL A 179 -10.67 -9.87 10.89
C VAL A 179 -11.00 -11.02 11.84
N ASP A 180 -12.12 -11.71 11.61
CA ASP A 180 -12.54 -12.83 12.44
C ASP A 180 -11.53 -13.99 12.39
N GLU A 181 -11.06 -14.37 11.20
CA GLU A 181 -10.08 -15.43 11.00
C GLU A 181 -8.70 -15.07 11.58
N MET A 182 -8.24 -13.81 11.39
CA MET A 182 -7.00 -13.34 12.00
C MET A 182 -7.11 -13.34 13.53
N TYR A 183 -8.25 -12.95 14.09
CA TYR A 183 -8.48 -13.01 15.53
C TYR A 183 -8.49 -14.48 16.04
N ALA A 184 -9.18 -15.37 15.35
CA ALA A 184 -9.18 -16.80 15.69
C ALA A 184 -7.77 -17.41 15.58
N TRP A 185 -7.01 -17.05 14.52
CA TRP A 185 -5.63 -17.51 14.33
C TRP A 185 -4.69 -16.99 15.41
N SER A 186 -4.94 -15.79 15.96
CA SER A 186 -4.15 -15.25 17.08
C SER A 186 -4.11 -16.19 18.30
N GLY A 187 -5.13 -17.00 18.49
CA GLY A 187 -5.28 -17.90 19.62
C GLY A 187 -5.69 -17.19 20.93
N VAL A 188 -5.92 -15.89 20.90
CA VAL A 188 -6.25 -15.08 22.09
C VAL A 188 -7.60 -15.50 22.66
N GLU A 189 -8.59 -15.79 21.82
CA GLU A 189 -9.91 -16.26 22.26
C GLU A 189 -9.81 -17.55 23.08
N LYS A 190 -9.01 -18.51 22.63
CA LYS A 190 -8.79 -19.79 23.32
C LYS A 190 -8.12 -19.61 24.68
N ASN A 191 -7.24 -18.61 24.79
CA ASN A 191 -6.48 -18.33 26.00
C ASN A 191 -7.25 -17.49 27.02
N ASN A 192 -8.22 -16.68 26.55
CA ASN A 192 -8.97 -15.75 27.40
C ASN A 192 -10.40 -16.21 27.71
N ALA A 193 -10.97 -17.12 26.94
CA ALA A 193 -12.34 -17.65 27.06
C ALA A 193 -13.44 -16.59 27.32
N GLY A 194 -13.17 -15.31 26.98
CA GLY A 194 -14.07 -14.17 27.24
C GLY A 194 -14.21 -13.75 28.70
N GLU A 195 -13.41 -14.33 29.61
CA GLU A 195 -13.59 -14.16 31.05
C GLU A 195 -12.99 -12.87 31.63
N LYS A 196 -11.98 -12.28 30.94
CA LYS A 196 -11.32 -11.09 31.43
C LYS A 196 -11.40 -9.94 30.41
N PRO A 197 -11.68 -8.71 30.85
CA PRO A 197 -11.55 -7.53 30.02
C PRO A 197 -10.14 -7.40 29.46
N MET A 198 -10.02 -7.09 28.17
CA MET A 198 -8.76 -6.91 27.47
C MET A 198 -8.58 -5.48 27.01
N LYS A 199 -7.33 -5.02 26.99
CA LYS A 199 -6.92 -3.81 26.26
C LYS A 199 -6.21 -4.24 24.98
N ILE A 200 -6.76 -3.85 23.85
CA ILE A 200 -6.22 -4.18 22.53
C ILE A 200 -5.79 -2.89 21.84
N LEU A 201 -4.61 -2.91 21.21
CA LEU A 201 -4.14 -1.84 20.33
C LEU A 201 -4.22 -2.30 18.88
N ASP A 202 -4.88 -1.51 18.03
CA ASP A 202 -4.93 -1.67 16.57
C ASP A 202 -4.01 -0.62 15.92
N VAL A 203 -2.85 -1.08 15.43
CA VAL A 203 -1.77 -0.23 14.91
C VAL A 203 -1.94 -0.02 13.41
N GLY A 204 -2.34 1.20 13.02
CA GLY A 204 -2.68 1.53 11.65
C GLY A 204 -4.16 1.22 11.34
N CYS A 205 -5.05 1.65 12.24
CA CYS A 205 -6.47 1.28 12.23
C CYS A 205 -7.30 1.82 11.04
N GLY A 206 -6.73 2.68 10.18
CA GLY A 206 -7.46 3.34 9.11
C GLY A 206 -8.71 4.08 9.63
N ILE A 207 -9.86 3.87 9.01
CA ILE A 207 -11.16 4.40 9.47
C ILE A 207 -11.83 3.51 10.54
N GLY A 208 -11.06 2.60 11.15
CA GLY A 208 -11.44 1.86 12.35
C GLY A 208 -12.37 0.67 12.15
N GLY A 209 -12.46 0.10 10.95
CA GLY A 209 -13.29 -1.08 10.67
C GLY A 209 -12.91 -2.28 11.55
N ALA A 210 -11.62 -2.68 11.52
CA ALA A 210 -11.10 -3.76 12.34
C ALA A 210 -11.23 -3.45 13.85
N THR A 211 -10.87 -2.23 14.26
CA THR A 211 -11.00 -1.78 15.65
C THR A 211 -12.44 -1.96 16.18
N ARG A 212 -13.47 -1.50 15.42
CA ARG A 212 -14.87 -1.63 15.81
C ARG A 212 -15.35 -3.08 15.81
N ARG A 213 -14.92 -3.89 14.84
CA ARG A 213 -15.28 -5.31 14.78
C ARG A 213 -14.69 -6.07 15.95
N LEU A 214 -13.41 -5.87 16.27
CA LEU A 214 -12.79 -6.43 17.47
C LEU A 214 -13.57 -6.04 18.72
N ALA A 215 -13.88 -4.75 18.89
CA ALA A 215 -14.59 -4.21 20.05
C ALA A 215 -16.02 -4.74 20.21
N SER A 216 -16.74 -4.98 19.11
CA SER A 216 -18.16 -5.35 19.13
C SER A 216 -18.43 -6.84 19.05
N LYS A 217 -17.55 -7.61 18.39
CA LYS A 217 -17.78 -9.04 18.09
C LYS A 217 -16.75 -9.98 18.68
N CYS A 218 -15.46 -9.60 18.68
CA CYS A 218 -14.39 -10.52 19.04
C CYS A 218 -14.08 -10.53 20.54
N VAL A 219 -14.30 -9.40 21.22
CA VAL A 219 -14.04 -9.28 22.66
C VAL A 219 -15.27 -8.78 23.41
N GLY A 220 -15.34 -9.07 24.71
CA GLY A 220 -16.49 -8.68 25.52
C GLY A 220 -16.63 -7.15 25.68
N PRO A 221 -17.83 -6.64 26.02
CA PRO A 221 -18.11 -5.19 26.08
C PRO A 221 -17.33 -4.44 27.16
N GLN A 222 -16.71 -5.13 28.09
CA GLN A 222 -15.82 -4.55 29.10
C GLN A 222 -14.38 -4.39 28.63
N SER A 223 -14.03 -4.99 27.46
CA SER A 223 -12.74 -4.82 26.81
C SER A 223 -12.69 -3.49 26.07
N GLU A 224 -11.50 -2.93 25.93
CA GLU A 224 -11.25 -1.69 25.20
C GLU A 224 -10.34 -1.95 24.00
N VAL A 225 -10.74 -1.46 22.85
CA VAL A 225 -9.91 -1.53 21.64
C VAL A 225 -9.52 -0.10 21.22
N THR A 226 -8.24 0.18 21.20
CA THR A 226 -7.69 1.48 20.83
C THR A 226 -7.06 1.38 19.45
N GLY A 227 -7.54 2.17 18.49
CA GLY A 227 -6.95 2.30 17.15
C GLY A 227 -6.06 3.53 17.05
N ILE A 228 -4.90 3.41 16.40
CA ILE A 228 -4.03 4.52 16.07
C ILE A 228 -3.82 4.64 14.56
N THR A 229 -3.76 5.87 14.06
CA THR A 229 -3.47 6.21 12.67
C THR A 229 -2.71 7.52 12.55
N LEU A 230 -1.89 7.70 11.51
CA LEU A 230 -1.22 8.97 11.21
C LEU A 230 -2.18 10.03 10.64
N SER A 231 -3.35 9.63 10.10
CA SER A 231 -4.28 10.52 9.42
C SER A 231 -5.32 11.09 10.39
N PRO A 232 -5.33 12.41 10.64
CA PRO A 232 -6.38 13.05 11.44
C PRO A 232 -7.78 12.85 10.86
N LYS A 233 -7.91 12.77 9.53
CA LYS A 233 -9.19 12.57 8.84
C LYS A 233 -9.71 11.15 9.04
N GLN A 234 -8.81 10.15 8.98
CA GLN A 234 -9.19 8.78 9.31
C GLN A 234 -9.63 8.64 10.77
N ALA A 235 -8.88 9.22 11.71
CA ALA A 235 -9.25 9.18 13.13
C ALA A 235 -10.63 9.82 13.38
N ALA A 236 -10.89 11.00 12.79
CA ALA A 236 -12.19 11.67 12.89
C ALA A 236 -13.32 10.82 12.26
N ARG A 237 -13.06 10.19 11.09
CA ARG A 237 -14.04 9.31 10.45
C ARG A 237 -14.31 8.05 11.29
N ALA A 238 -13.26 7.45 11.86
CA ALA A 238 -13.38 6.28 12.73
C ALA A 238 -14.22 6.56 13.98
N MET A 239 -14.02 7.71 14.62
CA MET A 239 -14.84 8.16 15.76
C MET A 239 -16.30 8.33 15.38
N ALA A 240 -16.57 9.01 14.24
CA ALA A 240 -17.95 9.21 13.76
C ALA A 240 -18.66 7.89 13.43
N LEU A 241 -17.94 6.92 12.85
CA LEU A 241 -18.49 5.59 12.57
C LEU A 241 -18.74 4.79 13.86
N ALA A 242 -17.85 4.87 14.85
CA ALA A 242 -18.03 4.21 16.14
C ALA A 242 -19.26 4.77 16.89
N GLU A 243 -19.46 6.08 16.88
CA GLU A 243 -20.64 6.75 17.43
C GLU A 243 -21.91 6.29 16.71
N ALA A 244 -21.93 6.34 15.38
CA ALA A 244 -23.08 5.92 14.56
C ALA A 244 -23.48 4.45 14.79
N GLN A 245 -22.50 3.59 15.04
CA GLN A 245 -22.71 2.15 15.31
C GLN A 245 -22.87 1.83 16.79
N ASN A 246 -22.83 2.84 17.68
CA ASN A 246 -22.92 2.69 19.12
C ASN A 246 -21.84 1.74 19.73
N VAL A 247 -20.63 1.73 19.15
CA VAL A 247 -19.48 0.96 19.63
C VAL A 247 -18.68 1.83 20.62
N LYS A 248 -19.02 1.75 21.90
CA LYS A 248 -18.49 2.66 22.94
C LYS A 248 -17.11 2.30 23.46
N ASN A 249 -16.70 1.05 23.28
CA ASN A 249 -15.42 0.51 23.72
C ASN A 249 -14.31 0.54 22.65
N ALA A 250 -14.55 1.22 21.52
CA ALA A 250 -13.55 1.55 20.52
C ALA A 250 -13.10 3.01 20.69
N LYS A 251 -11.78 3.24 20.77
CA LYS A 251 -11.17 4.56 20.88
C LYS A 251 -10.20 4.78 19.73
N PHE A 252 -10.01 6.05 19.33
CA PHE A 252 -9.13 6.36 18.19
C PHE A 252 -8.22 7.55 18.49
N HIS A 253 -6.94 7.45 18.10
CA HIS A 253 -5.94 8.50 18.28
C HIS A 253 -5.14 8.73 17.02
N VAL A 254 -4.76 9.99 16.79
CA VAL A 254 -3.74 10.34 15.80
C VAL A 254 -2.39 10.12 16.47
N MET A 255 -1.62 9.13 16.00
CA MET A 255 -0.36 8.75 16.63
C MET A 255 0.56 8.04 15.63
N ASP A 256 1.86 8.28 15.75
CA ASP A 256 2.88 7.57 14.99
C ASP A 256 3.16 6.20 15.62
N ALA A 257 3.06 5.14 14.83
CA ALA A 257 3.36 3.78 15.27
C ALA A 257 4.83 3.54 15.58
N LEU A 258 5.73 4.41 15.11
CA LEU A 258 7.17 4.35 15.39
C LEU A 258 7.58 5.07 16.68
N ALA A 259 6.66 5.81 17.29
CA ALA A 259 6.93 6.60 18.51
C ALA A 259 5.64 6.74 19.32
N MET A 260 5.12 5.61 19.81
CA MET A 260 3.86 5.59 20.55
C MET A 260 4.04 6.20 21.94
N THR A 261 3.06 7.03 22.35
CA THR A 261 3.06 7.69 23.68
C THR A 261 2.45 6.82 24.78
N PHE A 262 2.06 5.60 24.49
CA PHE A 262 1.59 4.66 25.51
C PHE A 262 2.76 4.19 26.40
N GLU A 263 2.43 3.92 27.65
CA GLU A 263 3.38 3.31 28.58
C GLU A 263 3.71 1.86 28.16
N ASP A 264 4.86 1.37 28.62
CA ASP A 264 5.25 -0.04 28.47
C ASP A 264 4.18 -0.94 29.06
N ASP A 265 4.06 -2.15 28.58
CA ASP A 265 3.21 -3.20 29.16
C ASP A 265 1.74 -2.77 29.37
N THR A 266 1.17 -2.02 28.40
CA THR A 266 -0.18 -1.46 28.50
C THR A 266 -1.24 -2.39 27.93
N PHE A 267 -0.98 -3.11 26.82
CA PHE A 267 -1.97 -3.86 26.06
C PHE A 267 -1.82 -5.36 26.22
N ASP A 268 -2.97 -6.05 26.30
CA ASP A 268 -3.02 -7.51 26.36
C ASP A 268 -2.84 -8.13 24.98
N MET A 269 -3.18 -7.39 23.92
CA MET A 269 -2.97 -7.75 22.52
C MET A 269 -2.57 -6.51 21.72
N VAL A 270 -1.58 -6.66 20.85
CA VAL A 270 -1.24 -5.67 19.82
C VAL A 270 -1.51 -6.30 18.47
N TRP A 271 -2.40 -5.64 17.72
CA TRP A 271 -2.90 -6.03 16.43
C TRP A 271 -2.40 -5.06 15.36
N ALA A 272 -1.97 -5.57 14.23
CA ALA A 272 -1.54 -4.74 13.10
C ALA A 272 -1.97 -5.43 11.80
N CYS A 273 -2.92 -4.81 11.09
CA CYS A 273 -3.45 -5.34 9.84
C CYS A 273 -3.17 -4.36 8.71
N GLU A 274 -2.33 -4.79 7.74
CA GLU A 274 -1.93 -4.00 6.56
C GLU A 274 -1.48 -2.58 6.93
N SER A 275 -0.56 -2.48 7.87
CA SER A 275 0.10 -1.23 8.25
C SER A 275 1.64 -1.35 8.19
N GLY A 276 2.18 -2.55 8.35
CA GLY A 276 3.61 -2.82 8.35
C GLY A 276 4.31 -2.43 7.04
N GLU A 277 3.64 -2.56 5.89
CA GLU A 277 4.15 -2.20 4.56
C GLU A 277 4.50 -0.72 4.44
N HIS A 278 3.79 0.17 5.15
CA HIS A 278 3.99 1.61 5.14
C HIS A 278 5.10 2.11 6.06
N MET A 279 5.62 1.26 6.94
CA MET A 279 6.61 1.66 7.95
C MET A 279 8.00 1.81 7.33
N PRO A 280 8.65 2.98 7.44
CA PRO A 280 10.01 3.19 6.93
C PRO A 280 11.08 2.48 7.78
N ASP A 281 10.82 2.29 9.07
CA ASP A 281 11.65 1.52 9.99
C ASP A 281 10.86 0.33 10.56
N LYS A 282 11.02 -0.83 9.92
CA LYS A 282 10.33 -2.06 10.33
C LYS A 282 10.77 -2.54 11.71
N LYS A 283 12.03 -2.26 12.08
CA LYS A 283 12.60 -2.65 13.38
C LYS A 283 11.95 -1.82 14.49
N ALA A 284 11.99 -0.49 14.37
CA ALA A 284 11.35 0.40 15.35
C ALA A 284 9.84 0.10 15.48
N TYR A 285 9.17 -0.20 14.37
CA TYR A 285 7.76 -0.59 14.37
C TYR A 285 7.47 -1.83 15.20
N VAL A 286 8.25 -2.91 15.02
CA VAL A 286 8.09 -4.14 15.81
C VAL A 286 8.49 -3.91 17.28
N GLU A 287 9.59 -3.18 17.54
CA GLU A 287 10.06 -2.88 18.88
C GLU A 287 9.03 -2.05 19.69
N GLU A 288 8.40 -1.03 19.08
CA GLU A 288 7.36 -0.23 19.73
C GLU A 288 6.11 -1.06 20.05
N MET A 289 5.66 -1.92 19.11
CA MET A 289 4.54 -2.84 19.39
C MET A 289 4.83 -3.79 20.54
N VAL A 290 6.06 -4.34 20.58
CA VAL A 290 6.48 -5.24 21.66
C VAL A 290 6.67 -4.47 22.98
N ARG A 291 7.12 -3.22 22.95
CA ARG A 291 7.26 -2.38 24.16
C ARG A 291 5.92 -2.20 24.87
N VAL A 292 4.89 -1.81 24.13
CA VAL A 292 3.56 -1.53 24.71
C VAL A 292 2.76 -2.79 25.03
N LEU A 293 3.21 -3.97 24.57
CA LEU A 293 2.58 -5.26 24.86
C LEU A 293 2.96 -5.73 26.26
N LYS A 294 1.99 -6.19 27.06
CA LYS A 294 2.21 -6.77 28.38
C LYS A 294 2.97 -8.11 28.32
N PRO A 295 3.72 -8.50 29.36
CA PRO A 295 4.12 -9.88 29.57
C PRO A 295 2.91 -10.83 29.48
N GLY A 296 3.03 -11.90 28.71
CA GLY A 296 1.94 -12.81 28.40
C GLY A 296 0.98 -12.33 27.31
N GLY A 297 1.09 -11.10 26.86
CA GLY A 297 0.29 -10.54 25.77
C GLY A 297 0.71 -11.06 24.39
N THR A 298 -0.21 -10.99 23.43
CA THR A 298 -0.05 -11.51 22.07
C THR A 298 0.15 -10.38 21.06
N LEU A 299 1.24 -10.46 20.27
CA LEU A 299 1.45 -9.66 19.06
C LEU A 299 0.88 -10.43 17.86
N VAL A 300 0.13 -9.74 16.99
CA VAL A 300 -0.38 -10.30 15.72
C VAL A 300 -0.20 -9.28 14.61
N ILE A 301 0.47 -9.66 13.54
CA ILE A 301 0.74 -8.83 12.36
C ILE A 301 0.24 -9.56 11.11
N ALA A 302 -0.52 -8.86 10.29
CA ALA A 302 -0.87 -9.27 8.93
C ALA A 302 -0.36 -8.17 7.98
N THR A 303 0.49 -8.51 7.01
CA THR A 303 1.12 -7.50 6.14
C THR A 303 1.61 -8.08 4.82
N TRP A 304 1.77 -7.21 3.83
CA TRP A 304 2.36 -7.58 2.55
C TRP A 304 3.86 -7.74 2.69
N CYS A 305 4.36 -8.88 2.23
CA CYS A 305 5.75 -9.24 2.32
C CYS A 305 6.30 -9.52 0.92
N GLN A 306 7.59 -9.24 0.71
CA GLN A 306 8.30 -9.80 -0.44
C GLN A 306 8.75 -11.23 -0.15
N ARG A 307 9.12 -11.99 -1.19
CA ARG A 307 9.73 -13.29 -1.01
C ARG A 307 11.03 -13.18 -0.21
N HIS A 308 11.34 -14.19 0.55
CA HIS A 308 12.59 -14.26 1.30
C HIS A 308 13.82 -14.34 0.39
N THR A 309 14.94 -13.85 0.89
CA THR A 309 16.27 -13.96 0.28
C THR A 309 17.22 -14.67 1.23
N PRO A 310 18.07 -15.61 0.80
CA PRO A 310 18.34 -16.02 -0.58
C PRO A 310 17.24 -16.90 -1.21
N PRO A 311 17.18 -17.08 -2.56
CA PRO A 311 18.09 -16.48 -3.54
C PRO A 311 17.87 -14.99 -3.73
N GLU A 312 18.91 -14.25 -4.12
CA GLU A 312 18.83 -12.82 -4.36
C GLU A 312 17.77 -12.45 -5.40
N LEU A 313 17.16 -11.27 -5.22
CA LEU A 313 16.20 -10.74 -6.17
C LEU A 313 16.88 -10.45 -7.52
N THR A 314 16.31 -10.95 -8.59
CA THR A 314 16.73 -10.62 -9.95
C THR A 314 16.50 -9.14 -10.28
N ALA A 315 17.12 -8.62 -11.33
CA ALA A 315 16.89 -7.25 -11.78
C ALA A 315 15.43 -7.00 -12.18
N GLU A 316 14.76 -8.00 -12.76
CA GLU A 316 13.33 -7.92 -13.11
C GLU A 316 12.45 -7.86 -11.87
N GLU A 317 12.68 -8.71 -10.86
CA GLU A 317 11.96 -8.70 -9.60
C GLU A 317 12.14 -7.38 -8.84
N LYS A 318 13.38 -6.85 -8.79
CA LYS A 318 13.66 -5.52 -8.20
C LYS A 318 12.89 -4.42 -8.91
N SER A 319 12.82 -4.46 -10.24
CA SER A 319 12.05 -3.47 -11.02
C SER A 319 10.55 -3.57 -10.77
N LYS A 320 9.99 -4.79 -10.64
CA LYS A 320 8.58 -5.01 -10.29
C LYS A 320 8.26 -4.48 -8.90
N LEU A 321 9.09 -4.79 -7.91
CA LEU A 321 8.93 -4.30 -6.54
C LEU A 321 9.05 -2.77 -6.47
N GLN A 322 10.05 -2.18 -7.14
CA GLN A 322 10.21 -0.73 -7.16
C GLN A 322 8.98 -0.01 -7.70
N PHE A 323 8.36 -0.55 -8.78
CA PHE A 323 7.11 0.02 -9.30
C PHE A 323 6.00 -0.02 -8.23
N LEU A 324 5.87 -1.12 -7.48
CA LEU A 324 4.86 -1.26 -6.44
C LEU A 324 5.12 -0.29 -5.26
N TYR A 325 6.39 -0.11 -4.88
CA TYR A 325 6.75 0.89 -3.86
C TYR A 325 6.33 2.29 -4.29
N ASP A 326 6.74 2.69 -5.49
CA ASP A 326 6.52 4.04 -6.00
C ASP A 326 5.04 4.34 -6.32
N GLU A 327 4.24 3.32 -6.61
CA GLU A 327 2.82 3.52 -6.93
C GLU A 327 1.92 3.57 -5.70
N TRP A 328 2.33 2.92 -4.60
CA TRP A 328 1.57 2.88 -3.35
C TRP A 328 2.18 3.73 -2.23
N ALA A 329 3.19 4.56 -2.53
CA ALA A 329 3.94 5.33 -1.55
C ALA A 329 4.52 4.46 -0.42
N HIS A 330 5.01 3.26 -0.75
CA HIS A 330 5.63 2.36 0.22
C HIS A 330 7.15 2.60 0.28
N PRO A 331 7.76 2.54 1.47
CA PRO A 331 9.20 2.65 1.58
C PRO A 331 9.91 1.39 1.03
N TYR A 332 9.53 0.21 1.44
CA TYR A 332 10.01 -1.10 0.99
C TYR A 332 9.23 -2.22 1.68
N PHE A 333 9.31 -3.45 1.14
CA PHE A 333 8.79 -4.66 1.80
C PHE A 333 9.95 -5.49 2.35
N ILE A 334 9.68 -6.27 3.40
CA ILE A 334 10.56 -7.32 3.91
C ILE A 334 9.83 -8.66 3.83
N SER A 335 10.54 -9.77 4.07
CA SER A 335 9.93 -11.11 4.05
C SER A 335 9.17 -11.42 5.34
N ILE A 336 8.37 -12.48 5.31
CA ILE A 336 7.71 -13.04 6.52
C ILE A 336 8.77 -13.44 7.54
N GLU A 337 9.82 -14.07 7.05
CA GLU A 337 10.96 -14.56 7.83
C GLU A 337 11.69 -13.37 8.51
N ASP A 338 11.84 -12.25 7.82
CA ASP A 338 12.45 -11.04 8.40
C ASP A 338 11.57 -10.46 9.52
N TYR A 339 10.24 -10.43 9.37
CA TYR A 339 9.34 -10.00 10.45
C TYR A 339 9.43 -10.92 11.67
N CYS A 340 9.51 -12.24 11.47
CA CYS A 340 9.73 -13.19 12.56
C CYS A 340 11.07 -12.90 13.27
N ALA A 341 12.13 -12.71 12.51
CA ALA A 341 13.45 -12.39 13.04
C ALA A 341 13.45 -11.05 13.82
N LEU A 342 12.75 -10.03 13.35
CA LEU A 342 12.59 -8.76 14.08
C LEU A 342 11.91 -8.99 15.44
N ALA A 343 10.84 -9.78 15.49
CA ALA A 343 10.14 -10.10 16.73
C ALA A 343 11.02 -10.89 17.69
N GLU A 344 11.71 -11.92 17.21
CA GLU A 344 12.64 -12.74 18.00
C GLU A 344 13.82 -11.96 18.53
N ASN A 345 14.40 -11.06 17.71
CA ASN A 345 15.55 -10.22 18.04
C ASN A 345 15.27 -9.18 19.13
N THR A 346 14.00 -8.93 19.46
CA THR A 346 13.67 -8.12 20.67
C THR A 346 14.13 -8.82 21.97
N GLY A 347 14.38 -10.15 21.92
CA GLY A 347 14.81 -10.97 23.05
C GLY A 347 13.71 -11.29 24.06
N VAL A 348 12.56 -10.62 23.97
CA VAL A 348 11.44 -10.77 24.93
C VAL A 348 10.23 -11.52 24.33
N MET A 349 10.21 -11.78 23.03
CA MET A 349 9.17 -12.58 22.40
C MET A 349 9.49 -14.10 22.50
N LYS A 350 8.44 -14.91 22.55
CA LYS A 350 8.47 -16.38 22.51
C LYS A 350 7.36 -16.90 21.61
N ASN A 351 7.49 -18.15 21.16
CA ASN A 351 6.51 -18.81 20.30
C ASN A 351 6.14 -17.93 19.09
N VAL A 352 7.18 -17.40 18.42
CA VAL A 352 6.97 -16.65 17.18
C VAL A 352 6.62 -17.66 16.09
N GLU A 353 5.43 -17.50 15.53
CA GLU A 353 4.87 -18.36 14.48
C GLU A 353 4.45 -17.51 13.30
N SER A 354 4.48 -18.08 12.10
CA SER A 354 4.01 -17.39 10.89
C SER A 354 3.29 -18.33 9.93
N GLU A 355 2.42 -17.76 9.13
CA GLU A 355 1.74 -18.42 8.01
C GLU A 355 1.75 -17.52 6.77
N ASP A 356 1.57 -18.12 5.61
CA ASP A 356 1.40 -17.45 4.33
C ASP A 356 -0.06 -17.56 3.87
N TRP A 357 -0.82 -16.46 4.03
CA TRP A 357 -2.23 -16.40 3.61
C TRP A 357 -2.41 -15.87 2.18
N SER A 358 -1.37 -15.93 1.35
CA SER A 358 -1.46 -15.48 -0.04
C SER A 358 -2.58 -16.18 -0.81
N LYS A 359 -2.82 -17.48 -0.57
CA LYS A 359 -3.89 -18.25 -1.20
C LYS A 359 -5.27 -17.67 -0.87
N GLN A 360 -5.48 -17.35 0.39
CA GLN A 360 -6.76 -16.86 0.92
C GLN A 360 -7.04 -15.40 0.56
N THR A 361 -6.02 -14.62 0.24
CA THR A 361 -6.14 -13.15 0.07
C THR A 361 -5.99 -12.68 -1.37
N ILE A 362 -5.27 -13.40 -2.23
CA ILE A 362 -4.90 -12.98 -3.60
C ILE A 362 -6.10 -12.61 -4.47
N VAL A 363 -7.24 -13.23 -4.25
CA VAL A 363 -8.45 -12.96 -5.05
C VAL A 363 -9.03 -11.58 -4.79
N SER A 364 -8.77 -10.99 -3.62
CA SER A 364 -9.21 -9.64 -3.25
C SER A 364 -8.76 -8.59 -4.25
N TRP A 365 -7.56 -8.73 -4.82
CA TRP A 365 -7.01 -7.80 -5.82
C TRP A 365 -7.90 -7.65 -7.06
N ARG A 366 -8.49 -8.73 -7.52
CA ARG A 366 -9.44 -8.69 -8.64
C ARG A 366 -10.86 -8.44 -8.19
N HIS A 367 -11.25 -8.92 -7.01
CA HIS A 367 -12.58 -8.68 -6.48
C HIS A 367 -12.85 -7.18 -6.33
N SER A 368 -11.87 -6.40 -5.87
CA SER A 368 -11.96 -4.93 -5.81
C SER A 368 -12.20 -4.30 -7.19
N ILE A 369 -11.58 -4.84 -8.25
CA ILE A 369 -11.82 -4.38 -9.64
C ILE A 369 -13.26 -4.74 -10.06
N TRP A 370 -13.71 -5.96 -9.78
CA TRP A 370 -15.05 -6.41 -10.15
C TRP A 370 -16.14 -5.63 -9.42
N ALA A 371 -15.94 -5.25 -8.16
CA ALA A 371 -16.84 -4.36 -7.44
C ALA A 371 -17.08 -3.07 -8.23
N GLY A 372 -16.03 -2.43 -8.76
CA GLY A 372 -16.14 -1.25 -9.60
C GLY A 372 -16.73 -1.51 -10.99
N VAL A 373 -16.53 -2.70 -11.56
CA VAL A 373 -17.12 -3.08 -12.86
C VAL A 373 -18.63 -3.31 -12.75
N TYR A 374 -19.09 -3.90 -11.65
CA TYR A 374 -20.51 -4.17 -11.42
C TYR A 374 -21.30 -2.95 -10.95
N ASP A 375 -20.63 -1.99 -10.31
CA ASP A 375 -21.19 -0.71 -9.95
C ASP A 375 -20.30 0.44 -10.42
N PRO A 376 -20.32 0.79 -11.71
CA PRO A 376 -19.40 1.77 -12.28
C PRO A 376 -19.84 3.23 -12.04
N MET A 377 -21.08 3.47 -11.59
CA MET A 377 -21.65 4.82 -11.54
C MET A 377 -20.87 5.80 -10.65
N PRO A 378 -20.36 5.41 -9.46
CA PRO A 378 -19.57 6.30 -8.62
C PRO A 378 -18.30 6.83 -9.30
N VAL A 379 -17.67 6.02 -10.14
CA VAL A 379 -16.51 6.46 -10.95
C VAL A 379 -16.97 7.19 -12.20
N PHE A 380 -17.96 6.65 -12.92
CA PHE A 380 -18.40 7.20 -14.21
C PHE A 380 -18.89 8.64 -14.10
N THR A 381 -19.57 8.98 -13.02
CA THR A 381 -20.08 10.33 -12.76
C THR A 381 -19.01 11.34 -12.32
N ARG A 382 -17.75 10.91 -12.11
CA ARG A 382 -16.64 11.74 -11.62
C ARG A 382 -15.46 11.71 -12.60
N PRO A 383 -15.50 12.43 -13.73
CA PRO A 383 -14.44 12.36 -14.76
C PRO A 383 -13.04 12.68 -14.26
N HIS A 384 -12.93 13.51 -13.21
CA HIS A 384 -11.63 13.91 -12.64
C HIS A 384 -10.87 12.75 -11.98
N ILE A 385 -11.54 11.63 -11.60
CA ILE A 385 -10.87 10.47 -11.02
C ILE A 385 -10.59 9.35 -12.03
N TRP A 386 -11.03 9.44 -13.31
CA TRP A 386 -10.91 8.33 -14.27
C TRP A 386 -9.46 7.89 -14.47
N TYR A 387 -8.54 8.84 -14.63
CA TYR A 387 -7.12 8.52 -14.81
C TYR A 387 -6.55 7.80 -13.57
N LYS A 388 -6.86 8.30 -12.36
CA LYS A 388 -6.45 7.68 -11.10
C LYS A 388 -7.01 6.27 -10.99
N THR A 389 -8.32 6.08 -11.25
CA THR A 389 -8.96 4.77 -11.20
C THR A 389 -8.33 3.77 -12.19
N LEU A 390 -8.02 4.20 -13.42
CA LEU A 390 -7.34 3.34 -14.39
C LEU A 390 -5.95 2.90 -13.89
N ARG A 391 -5.20 3.82 -13.28
CA ARG A 391 -3.91 3.51 -12.67
C ARG A 391 -4.05 2.53 -11.50
N ASP A 392 -5.01 2.75 -10.63
CA ASP A 392 -5.29 1.86 -9.50
C ASP A 392 -5.63 0.44 -9.98
N ILE A 393 -6.47 0.28 -11.00
CA ILE A 393 -6.78 -1.02 -11.62
C ILE A 393 -5.50 -1.72 -12.13
N ILE A 394 -4.61 -0.99 -12.79
CA ILE A 394 -3.34 -1.55 -13.30
C ILE A 394 -2.44 -1.96 -12.14
N CYS A 395 -2.36 -1.15 -11.09
CA CYS A 395 -1.55 -1.46 -9.92
C CYS A 395 -2.10 -2.67 -9.15
N LEU A 396 -3.41 -2.76 -8.95
CA LEU A 396 -4.08 -3.93 -8.36
C LEU A 396 -3.76 -5.22 -9.14
N GLU A 397 -3.82 -5.19 -10.47
CA GLU A 397 -3.47 -6.36 -11.30
C GLU A 397 -1.98 -6.69 -11.26
N ARG A 398 -1.08 -5.68 -11.19
CA ARG A 398 0.38 -5.91 -11.03
C ARG A 398 0.68 -6.53 -9.66
N MET A 399 0.03 -6.04 -8.60
CA MET A 399 0.15 -6.64 -7.27
C MET A 399 -0.31 -8.10 -7.28
N ARG A 400 -1.51 -8.37 -7.83
CA ARG A 400 -2.01 -9.74 -7.97
C ARG A 400 -1.03 -10.66 -8.72
N ARG A 401 -0.39 -10.16 -9.79
CA ARG A 401 0.61 -10.93 -10.55
C ARG A 401 1.85 -11.20 -9.70
N ALA A 402 2.33 -10.21 -8.95
CA ALA A 402 3.47 -10.39 -8.06
C ALA A 402 3.19 -11.47 -6.99
N PHE A 403 1.97 -11.54 -6.45
CA PHE A 403 1.53 -12.64 -5.58
C PHE A 403 1.46 -13.97 -6.35
N GLY A 404 0.91 -13.99 -7.56
CA GLY A 404 0.84 -15.19 -8.40
C GLY A 404 2.21 -15.75 -8.79
N GLU A 405 3.20 -14.88 -8.95
CA GLU A 405 4.61 -15.22 -9.21
C GLU A 405 5.38 -15.56 -7.92
N LYS A 406 4.75 -15.47 -6.75
CA LYS A 406 5.34 -15.64 -5.43
C LYS A 406 6.47 -14.63 -5.12
N LEU A 407 6.51 -13.51 -5.84
CA LEU A 407 7.38 -12.38 -5.53
C LEU A 407 6.85 -11.61 -4.32
N MET A 408 5.53 -11.51 -4.19
CA MET A 408 4.83 -11.02 -3.02
C MET A 408 4.13 -12.16 -2.29
N ARG A 409 4.04 -12.05 -0.97
CA ARG A 409 3.39 -12.98 -0.06
C ARG A 409 2.52 -12.21 0.93
N TYR A 410 1.50 -12.85 1.46
CA TYR A 410 0.69 -12.28 2.55
C TYR A 410 1.13 -12.90 3.87
N GLY A 411 1.91 -12.14 4.63
CA GLY A 411 2.48 -12.63 5.88
C GLY A 411 1.54 -12.47 7.07
N MET A 412 1.36 -13.56 7.78
CA MET A 412 0.74 -13.63 9.10
C MET A 412 1.84 -13.95 10.10
N ILE A 413 2.03 -13.12 11.11
CA ILE A 413 3.05 -13.30 12.15
C ILE A 413 2.40 -13.10 13.52
N LYS A 414 2.65 -13.97 14.47
CA LYS A 414 2.23 -13.83 15.85
C LYS A 414 3.32 -14.28 16.82
N GLY A 415 3.23 -13.81 18.05
CA GLY A 415 4.12 -14.22 19.13
C GLY A 415 3.60 -13.73 20.47
N VAL A 416 4.14 -14.28 21.55
CA VAL A 416 3.76 -13.93 22.92
C VAL A 416 4.95 -13.29 23.63
N LYS A 417 4.74 -12.18 24.34
CA LYS A 417 5.77 -11.56 25.17
C LYS A 417 6.05 -12.44 26.40
N LYS A 418 7.32 -12.60 26.77
CA LYS A 418 7.77 -13.42 27.94
C LYS A 418 7.28 -12.84 29.24
#